data_71935c2bf6cef93ec9923cedb09c1fb3
#
_entry.id   71935c2bf6cef93ec9923cedb09c1fb3
#
_cell.length_a   1.000
_cell.length_b   1.000
_cell.length_c   1.000
_cell.angle_alpha   90.00
_cell.angle_beta   90.00
_cell.angle_gamma   90.00
#
_symmetry.space_group_name_H-M   'P 1'
#
loop_
_entity.id
_entity.type
_entity.pdbx_description
1 polymer ?
#
loop_
_entity_poly.entity_id
_entity_poly.type
_entity_poly.pdbx_seq_one_letter_code
_entity_poly.pdbx_strand_id
1 'polypeptide(L)'
;MGLFKSYGRPRRSYRKDINRFYIMSKLFINELDLKGKRVFVRVDYNVPFDEQGNITDDARIRATLPTINYLLDEGAKIILASHLGRPGGKVLPEFSLKPVAKRLNRLLNKDVTLAGDCIGSEVKKQVEAMQPEDVLLLENLRFHKGERDNDPVFAKELASLCDVMVQDAFGNCHRAHASMVGMNEEVSQSAAGFLLKREIDYFEKAVNVPSRPVVAIVGGAKVLDKIKIIENLVKKVDKIIIGGAMAFPFLAFNGYGIGKATVDESVAIKVLNINKLAKERGVKIYLPVDFVAADKFDGDAETKLVTFQEVPDNWYALDIGPASTKLFSEAMQNAKTIIWNGPMGAFEIDAFSRGTYSMVESVVTAYALTIV
;
A
#
# COMPACT_ATOMS: atom_id res chain seq x y z
N MET A 1 31.16 49.03 -56.50
CA MET A 1 29.85 48.53 -56.91
C MET A 1 29.75 47.11 -56.57
N GLY A 2 29.01 46.76 -55.56
CA GLY A 2 28.90 45.37 -55.07
C GLY A 2 28.12 45.31 -53.74
N LEU A 3 26.80 45.09 -53.82
CA LEU A 3 25.83 45.05 -52.73
C LEU A 3 26.12 43.86 -51.81
N PHE A 4 26.43 44.10 -50.54
CA PHE A 4 26.32 43.08 -49.46
C PHE A 4 24.93 43.15 -48.84
N LYS A 5 24.10 42.17 -49.15
CA LYS A 5 22.85 41.92 -48.42
C LYS A 5 23.15 41.22 -47.11
N SER A 6 22.81 41.90 -46.00
CA SER A 6 22.83 41.33 -44.66
C SER A 6 21.68 40.33 -44.46
N TYR A 7 22.01 39.06 -44.23
CA TYR A 7 21.06 38.04 -43.76
C TYR A 7 20.92 38.15 -42.25
N GLY A 8 19.79 38.66 -41.80
CA GLY A 8 19.40 38.63 -40.39
C GLY A 8 19.16 37.19 -39.92
N ARG A 9 19.86 36.76 -38.88
CA ARG A 9 19.60 35.49 -38.18
C ARG A 9 18.30 35.61 -37.38
N PRO A 10 17.34 34.69 -37.46
CA PRO A 10 16.19 34.66 -36.56
C PRO A 10 16.65 34.29 -35.16
N ARG A 11 16.47 35.18 -34.19
CA ARG A 11 16.57 34.86 -32.76
C ARG A 11 15.41 33.94 -32.42
N ARG A 12 15.67 32.60 -32.40
CA ARG A 12 14.77 31.63 -31.79
C ARG A 12 14.87 31.79 -30.30
N SER A 13 13.77 32.22 -29.70
CA SER A 13 13.51 32.23 -28.27
C SER A 13 13.37 30.80 -27.74
N TYR A 14 14.47 30.13 -27.47
CA TYR A 14 14.51 28.84 -26.77
C TYR A 14 14.61 29.05 -25.25
N ARG A 15 13.69 29.79 -24.66
CA ARG A 15 13.66 29.99 -23.21
C ARG A 15 12.25 30.13 -22.67
N LYS A 16 11.31 29.19 -23.01
CA LYS A 16 10.01 29.15 -22.34
C LYS A 16 9.37 27.74 -22.22
N ASP A 17 10.05 26.64 -22.60
CA ASP A 17 9.42 25.32 -22.60
C ASP A 17 10.04 24.29 -21.62
N ILE A 18 10.82 24.71 -20.63
CA ILE A 18 11.48 23.78 -19.68
C ILE A 18 10.75 23.68 -18.32
N ASN A 19 9.60 24.33 -18.14
CA ASN A 19 8.85 24.27 -16.89
C ASN A 19 7.40 23.80 -17.04
N ARG A 20 7.14 22.87 -17.94
CA ARG A 20 5.87 22.16 -18.01
C ARG A 20 6.01 20.68 -17.68
N PHE A 21 6.86 20.32 -16.73
CA PHE A 21 6.50 19.20 -15.88
C PHE A 21 5.34 19.69 -15.02
N TYR A 22 4.12 19.39 -15.44
CA TYR A 22 2.99 19.37 -14.55
C TYR A 22 3.37 18.37 -13.44
N ILE A 23 3.91 18.87 -12.34
CA ILE A 23 3.67 18.29 -11.04
C ILE A 23 2.15 18.40 -10.94
N MET A 24 1.42 17.30 -11.19
CA MET A 24 0.02 17.22 -10.84
C MET A 24 0.02 17.44 -9.33
N SER A 25 -0.25 18.67 -8.89
CA SER A 25 -0.37 19.00 -7.48
C SER A 25 -1.55 18.18 -6.98
N LYS A 26 -1.26 17.21 -6.12
CA LYS A 26 -2.30 16.43 -5.46
C LYS A 26 -3.15 17.40 -4.67
N LEU A 27 -4.44 17.44 -4.94
CA LEU A 27 -5.36 18.30 -4.24
C LEU A 27 -5.73 17.66 -2.90
N PHE A 28 -5.70 18.45 -1.84
CA PHE A 28 -6.04 18.00 -0.49
C PHE A 28 -7.34 18.66 -0.01
N ILE A 29 -8.02 17.99 0.91
CA ILE A 29 -9.33 18.41 1.40
C ILE A 29 -9.36 19.84 1.95
N ASN A 30 -8.27 20.30 2.56
CA ASN A 30 -8.14 21.64 3.14
C ASN A 30 -7.89 22.76 2.11
N GLU A 31 -7.85 22.42 0.81
CA GLU A 31 -7.70 23.35 -0.30
C GLU A 31 -9.03 23.57 -1.04
N LEU A 32 -10.13 22.99 -0.53
CA LEU A 32 -11.45 23.04 -1.13
C LEU A 32 -12.41 23.91 -0.34
N ASP A 33 -13.35 24.56 -1.03
CA ASP A 33 -14.55 25.14 -0.42
C ASP A 33 -15.61 24.03 -0.31
N LEU A 34 -15.94 23.65 0.93
CA LEU A 34 -16.78 22.49 1.24
C LEU A 34 -18.12 22.86 1.87
N LYS A 35 -18.33 24.14 2.20
CA LYS A 35 -19.51 24.62 2.92
C LYS A 35 -20.81 24.29 2.16
N GLY A 36 -21.67 23.51 2.84
CA GLY A 36 -22.96 23.08 2.29
C GLY A 36 -22.89 22.08 1.14
N LYS A 37 -21.71 21.67 0.70
CA LYS A 37 -21.54 20.70 -0.40
C LYS A 37 -21.76 19.28 0.08
N ARG A 38 -22.26 18.45 -0.84
CA ARG A 38 -22.34 17.00 -0.67
C ARG A 38 -20.97 16.41 -0.95
N VAL A 39 -20.32 15.89 0.08
CA VAL A 39 -18.96 15.36 0.01
C VAL A 39 -19.00 13.83 0.16
N PHE A 40 -18.70 13.12 -0.93
CA PHE A 40 -18.53 11.68 -0.91
C PHE A 40 -17.13 11.33 -0.40
N VAL A 41 -17.04 10.62 0.72
CA VAL A 41 -15.76 10.21 1.31
C VAL A 41 -15.58 8.71 1.17
N ARG A 42 -14.62 8.28 0.35
CA ARG A 42 -14.25 6.88 0.24
C ARG A 42 -13.31 6.50 1.37
N VAL A 43 -13.78 5.67 2.28
CA VAL A 43 -13.06 5.20 3.47
C VAL A 43 -12.85 3.68 3.44
N ASP A 44 -11.94 3.15 4.25
CA ASP A 44 -11.71 1.70 4.40
C ASP A 44 -12.17 1.19 5.77
N TYR A 45 -13.43 0.81 5.86
CA TYR A 45 -14.04 0.21 7.05
C TYR A 45 -14.14 -1.31 6.98
N ASN A 46 -13.22 -1.95 6.26
CA ASN A 46 -13.10 -3.40 6.25
C ASN A 46 -12.43 -3.86 7.57
N VAL A 47 -13.20 -3.79 8.65
CA VAL A 47 -12.78 -4.10 10.02
C VAL A 47 -13.05 -5.56 10.37
N PRO A 48 -12.32 -6.17 11.32
CA PRO A 48 -12.55 -7.50 11.81
C PRO A 48 -13.72 -7.55 12.81
N PHE A 49 -14.40 -8.72 12.85
CA PHE A 49 -15.50 -9.00 13.76
C PHE A 49 -15.23 -10.25 14.57
N ASP A 50 -15.81 -10.32 15.78
CA ASP A 50 -15.94 -11.54 16.56
C ASP A 50 -17.12 -12.42 16.07
N GLU A 51 -17.27 -13.59 16.67
CA GLU A 51 -18.36 -14.53 16.36
C GLU A 51 -19.77 -13.95 16.65
N GLN A 52 -19.84 -12.94 17.52
CA GLN A 52 -21.08 -12.25 17.90
C GLN A 52 -21.37 -11.03 16.99
N GLY A 53 -20.51 -10.75 16.01
CA GLY A 53 -20.65 -9.63 15.08
C GLY A 53 -20.22 -8.27 15.66
N ASN A 54 -19.45 -8.24 16.74
CA ASN A 54 -18.88 -7.00 17.27
C ASN A 54 -17.55 -6.70 16.59
N ILE A 55 -17.26 -5.41 16.40
CA ILE A 55 -15.96 -4.96 15.87
C ILE A 55 -14.88 -5.20 16.93
N THR A 56 -13.87 -6.01 16.60
CA THR A 56 -12.74 -6.32 17.49
C THR A 56 -11.62 -5.30 17.39
N ASP A 57 -11.47 -4.62 16.24
CA ASP A 57 -10.51 -3.54 16.03
C ASP A 57 -11.15 -2.43 15.19
N ASP A 58 -11.21 -1.21 15.75
CA ASP A 58 -11.77 -0.02 15.09
C ASP A 58 -10.71 0.99 14.61
N ALA A 59 -9.44 0.63 14.60
CA ALA A 59 -8.34 1.51 14.23
C ALA A 59 -8.57 2.18 12.85
N ARG A 60 -9.10 1.44 11.87
CA ARG A 60 -9.42 1.97 10.53
C ARG A 60 -10.52 3.04 10.58
N ILE A 61 -11.52 2.87 11.44
CA ILE A 61 -12.58 3.87 11.61
C ILE A 61 -11.99 5.13 12.26
N ARG A 62 -11.23 4.97 13.34
CA ARG A 62 -10.58 6.08 14.04
C ARG A 62 -9.61 6.87 13.15
N ALA A 63 -8.92 6.19 12.25
CA ALA A 63 -7.96 6.83 11.36
C ALA A 63 -8.60 7.85 10.41
N THR A 64 -9.90 7.74 10.11
CA THR A 64 -10.64 8.68 9.24
C THR A 64 -11.32 9.83 10.00
N LEU A 65 -11.37 9.77 11.34
CA LEU A 65 -12.03 10.82 12.15
C LEU A 65 -11.49 12.23 11.90
N PRO A 66 -10.18 12.46 11.71
CA PRO A 66 -9.69 13.80 11.38
C PRO A 66 -10.32 14.38 10.11
N THR A 67 -10.48 13.56 9.06
CA THR A 67 -11.14 13.97 7.82
C THR A 67 -12.63 14.26 8.04
N ILE A 68 -13.32 13.39 8.77
CA ILE A 68 -14.76 13.55 9.04
C ILE A 68 -15.01 14.80 9.90
N ASN A 69 -14.25 14.98 10.98
CA ASN A 69 -14.40 16.16 11.85
C ASN A 69 -14.13 17.47 11.09
N TYR A 70 -13.10 17.51 10.26
CA TYR A 70 -12.84 18.67 9.41
C TYR A 70 -14.03 18.99 8.48
N LEU A 71 -14.63 17.97 7.87
CA LEU A 71 -15.81 18.15 7.02
C LEU A 71 -17.04 18.66 7.81
N LEU A 72 -17.21 18.19 9.06
CA LEU A 72 -18.26 18.69 9.96
C LEU A 72 -18.01 20.16 10.31
N ASP A 73 -16.78 20.52 10.67
CA ASP A 73 -16.39 21.90 11.01
C ASP A 73 -16.58 22.86 9.82
N GLU A 74 -16.39 22.38 8.59
CA GLU A 74 -16.64 23.13 7.34
C GLU A 74 -18.13 23.17 6.96
N GLY A 75 -19.02 22.51 7.70
CA GLY A 75 -20.46 22.47 7.42
C GLY A 75 -20.83 21.71 6.14
N ALA A 76 -20.06 20.68 5.79
CA ALA A 76 -20.34 19.81 4.64
C ALA A 76 -21.47 18.82 4.97
N LYS A 77 -22.12 18.27 3.90
CA LYS A 77 -23.01 17.11 3.97
C LYS A 77 -22.19 15.88 3.64
N ILE A 78 -22.00 14.98 4.59
CA ILE A 78 -20.98 13.91 4.49
C ILE A 78 -21.63 12.59 4.09
N ILE A 79 -21.16 12.03 2.97
CA ILE A 79 -21.59 10.73 2.45
C ILE A 79 -20.40 9.78 2.54
N LEU A 80 -20.41 8.89 3.56
CA LEU A 80 -19.36 7.90 3.75
C LEU A 80 -19.63 6.66 2.91
N ALA A 81 -18.62 6.15 2.24
CA ALA A 81 -18.72 4.95 1.41
C ALA A 81 -17.55 4.00 1.66
N SER A 82 -17.86 2.75 1.96
CA SER A 82 -16.86 1.72 2.22
C SER A 82 -17.26 0.36 1.64
N HIS A 83 -16.32 -0.56 1.65
CA HIS A 83 -16.57 -1.98 1.47
C HIS A 83 -16.34 -2.74 2.77
N LEU A 84 -16.96 -3.90 2.89
CA LEU A 84 -16.74 -4.87 3.94
C LEU A 84 -16.72 -6.29 3.36
N GLY A 85 -15.66 -7.05 3.65
CA GLY A 85 -15.52 -8.43 3.21
C GLY A 85 -15.51 -8.65 1.70
N ARG A 86 -16.00 -9.82 1.28
CA ARG A 86 -16.06 -10.24 -0.14
C ARG A 86 -17.40 -10.87 -0.50
N PRO A 87 -18.52 -10.13 -0.49
CA PRO A 87 -19.87 -10.66 -0.74
C PRO A 87 -20.11 -11.10 -2.19
N GLY A 88 -19.19 -10.81 -3.11
CA GLY A 88 -19.28 -11.30 -4.50
C GLY A 88 -20.39 -10.64 -5.34
N GLY A 89 -20.81 -9.42 -5.01
CA GLY A 89 -21.92 -8.73 -5.71
C GLY A 89 -23.29 -9.20 -5.25
N LYS A 90 -23.41 -9.68 -4.01
CA LYS A 90 -24.67 -10.10 -3.39
C LYS A 90 -24.89 -9.34 -2.09
N VAL A 91 -26.14 -9.04 -1.78
CA VAL A 91 -26.52 -8.48 -0.49
C VAL A 91 -26.53 -9.61 0.54
N LEU A 92 -25.57 -9.56 1.48
CA LEU A 92 -25.39 -10.55 2.53
C LEU A 92 -25.38 -9.83 3.88
N PRO A 93 -26.30 -10.13 4.81
CA PRO A 93 -26.44 -9.41 6.09
C PRO A 93 -25.17 -9.37 6.95
N GLU A 94 -24.35 -10.42 6.89
CA GLU A 94 -23.08 -10.52 7.61
C GLU A 94 -22.02 -9.52 7.12
N PHE A 95 -22.18 -8.97 5.91
CA PHE A 95 -21.33 -7.93 5.35
C PHE A 95 -21.98 -6.54 5.33
N SER A 96 -23.10 -6.34 6.08
CA SER A 96 -23.71 -5.02 6.24
C SER A 96 -22.82 -4.10 7.07
N LEU A 97 -22.78 -2.82 6.70
CA LEU A 97 -22.07 -1.76 7.45
C LEU A 97 -22.82 -1.28 8.70
N LYS A 98 -23.92 -1.94 9.09
CA LYS A 98 -24.70 -1.57 10.29
C LYS A 98 -23.89 -1.53 11.60
N PRO A 99 -22.97 -2.49 11.90
CA PRO A 99 -22.11 -2.37 13.09
C PRO A 99 -21.16 -1.16 13.01
N VAL A 100 -20.68 -0.83 11.80
CA VAL A 100 -19.82 0.33 11.57
C VAL A 100 -20.58 1.65 11.82
N ALA A 101 -21.83 1.78 11.33
CA ALA A 101 -22.66 2.94 11.60
C ALA A 101 -22.84 3.17 13.11
N LYS A 102 -23.17 2.10 13.87
CA LYS A 102 -23.26 2.17 15.34
C LYS A 102 -21.96 2.59 16.02
N ARG A 103 -20.80 2.16 15.47
CA ARG A 103 -19.50 2.56 16.02
C ARG A 103 -19.19 4.01 15.72
N LEU A 104 -19.49 4.49 14.51
CA LEU A 104 -19.32 5.89 14.12
C LEU A 104 -20.19 6.83 14.97
N ASN A 105 -21.46 6.48 15.24
CA ASN A 105 -22.34 7.27 16.12
C ASN A 105 -21.66 7.55 17.48
N ARG A 106 -21.05 6.51 18.07
CA ARG A 106 -20.37 6.65 19.37
C ARG A 106 -19.09 7.49 19.27
N LEU A 107 -18.33 7.34 18.18
CA LEU A 107 -17.04 8.04 18.01
C LEU A 107 -17.22 9.50 17.66
N LEU A 108 -18.25 9.84 16.88
CA LEU A 108 -18.56 11.21 16.48
C LEU A 108 -19.49 11.92 17.48
N ASN A 109 -20.10 11.18 18.42
CA ASN A 109 -21.16 11.66 19.30
C ASN A 109 -22.28 12.37 18.50
N LYS A 110 -22.65 11.79 17.36
CA LYS A 110 -23.58 12.34 16.38
C LYS A 110 -24.31 11.19 15.67
N ASP A 111 -25.54 11.43 15.23
CA ASP A 111 -26.28 10.43 14.48
C ASP A 111 -25.65 10.22 13.08
N VAL A 112 -25.35 8.99 12.77
CA VAL A 112 -24.91 8.52 11.45
C VAL A 112 -25.99 7.62 10.89
N THR A 113 -26.68 8.09 9.88
CA THR A 113 -27.72 7.31 9.20
C THR A 113 -27.06 6.26 8.27
N LEU A 114 -27.54 5.01 8.32
CA LEU A 114 -27.17 4.00 7.36
C LEU A 114 -28.21 3.97 6.23
N ALA A 115 -27.77 4.15 4.98
CA ALA A 115 -28.64 3.99 3.81
C ALA A 115 -28.97 2.51 3.58
N GLY A 116 -30.09 2.25 2.91
CA GLY A 116 -30.49 0.87 2.56
C GLY A 116 -29.65 0.24 1.43
N ASP A 117 -28.97 1.06 0.63
CA ASP A 117 -28.06 0.67 -0.46
C ASP A 117 -26.98 1.75 -0.64
N CYS A 118 -26.12 1.59 -1.65
CA CYS A 118 -25.11 2.60 -1.99
C CYS A 118 -25.47 3.41 -3.26
N ILE A 119 -26.50 3.04 -4.00
CA ILE A 119 -27.02 3.72 -5.19
C ILE A 119 -28.57 3.63 -5.24
N GLY A 120 -29.18 4.27 -6.23
CA GLY A 120 -30.61 4.17 -6.49
C GLY A 120 -31.42 5.36 -5.97
N SER A 121 -32.72 5.36 -6.28
CA SER A 121 -33.62 6.50 -6.04
C SER A 121 -33.80 6.84 -4.56
N GLU A 122 -33.85 5.83 -3.68
CA GLU A 122 -34.03 6.07 -2.24
C GLU A 122 -32.77 6.68 -1.62
N VAL A 123 -31.58 6.25 -2.06
CA VAL A 123 -30.31 6.87 -1.62
C VAL A 123 -30.23 8.32 -2.10
N LYS A 124 -30.63 8.60 -3.36
CA LYS A 124 -30.67 9.96 -3.90
C LYS A 124 -31.59 10.86 -3.07
N LYS A 125 -32.79 10.41 -2.73
CA LYS A 125 -33.71 11.16 -1.86
C LYS A 125 -33.13 11.44 -0.46
N GLN A 126 -32.46 10.43 0.13
CA GLN A 126 -31.78 10.62 1.41
C GLN A 126 -30.69 11.68 1.33
N VAL A 127 -29.85 11.63 0.28
CA VAL A 127 -28.79 12.60 0.04
C VAL A 127 -29.32 14.01 -0.23
N GLU A 128 -30.41 14.14 -0.98
CA GLU A 128 -31.09 15.42 -1.24
C GLU A 128 -31.68 16.04 0.03
N ALA A 129 -32.18 15.22 0.95
CA ALA A 129 -32.75 15.67 2.23
C ALA A 129 -31.72 16.08 3.29
N MET A 130 -30.42 15.75 3.09
CA MET A 130 -29.35 16.05 4.06
C MET A 130 -29.25 17.55 4.34
N GLN A 131 -28.99 17.88 5.60
CA GLN A 131 -28.64 19.20 6.05
C GLN A 131 -27.10 19.33 6.23
N PRO A 132 -26.55 20.55 6.30
CA PRO A 132 -25.15 20.73 6.68
C PRO A 132 -24.81 19.95 7.95
N GLU A 133 -23.64 19.34 7.98
CA GLU A 133 -23.12 18.48 9.05
C GLU A 133 -23.82 17.12 9.21
N ASP A 134 -24.81 16.77 8.39
CA ASP A 134 -25.36 15.41 8.40
C ASP A 134 -24.33 14.39 7.88
N VAL A 135 -24.39 13.18 8.46
CA VAL A 135 -23.54 12.06 8.08
C VAL A 135 -24.39 10.87 7.65
N LEU A 136 -24.28 10.52 6.38
CA LEU A 136 -24.91 9.35 5.78
C LEU A 136 -23.82 8.31 5.46
N LEU A 137 -23.92 7.11 6.02
CA LEU A 137 -23.11 5.96 5.61
C LEU A 137 -23.88 5.16 4.55
N LEU A 138 -23.33 5.01 3.37
CA LEU A 138 -23.89 4.12 2.36
C LEU A 138 -23.69 2.66 2.76
N GLU A 139 -24.56 1.76 2.27
CA GLU A 139 -24.36 0.34 2.46
C GLU A 139 -23.17 -0.16 1.63
N ASN A 140 -22.71 -1.36 1.90
CA ASN A 140 -21.49 -1.97 1.37
C ASN A 140 -21.42 -1.90 -0.16
N LEU A 141 -20.46 -1.14 -0.69
CA LEU A 141 -20.25 -0.96 -2.14
C LEU A 141 -20.10 -2.30 -2.88
N ARG A 142 -19.56 -3.34 -2.23
CA ARG A 142 -19.35 -4.68 -2.82
C ARG A 142 -20.59 -5.54 -2.89
N PHE A 143 -21.74 -5.05 -2.46
CA PHE A 143 -23.03 -5.68 -2.77
C PHE A 143 -23.35 -5.55 -4.26
N HIS A 144 -22.70 -4.64 -4.96
CA HIS A 144 -22.76 -4.47 -6.40
C HIS A 144 -21.49 -4.98 -7.09
N LYS A 145 -21.62 -5.79 -8.15
CA LYS A 145 -20.48 -6.25 -8.97
C LYS A 145 -19.74 -5.09 -9.63
N GLY A 146 -20.51 -4.05 -10.03
CA GLY A 146 -19.98 -2.85 -10.67
C GLY A 146 -18.89 -2.14 -9.90
N GLU A 147 -18.86 -2.25 -8.56
CA GLU A 147 -17.76 -1.70 -7.76
C GLU A 147 -16.42 -2.33 -8.14
N ARG A 148 -16.35 -3.68 -8.19
CA ARG A 148 -15.09 -4.38 -8.47
C ARG A 148 -14.71 -4.34 -9.94
N ASP A 149 -15.70 -4.30 -10.82
CA ASP A 149 -15.51 -4.36 -12.26
C ASP A 149 -15.21 -2.96 -12.85
N ASN A 150 -15.16 -1.94 -11.99
CA ASN A 150 -15.04 -0.54 -12.39
C ASN A 150 -16.08 -0.14 -13.46
N ASP A 151 -17.33 -0.57 -13.24
CA ASP A 151 -18.42 -0.35 -14.18
C ASP A 151 -18.76 1.14 -14.30
N PRO A 152 -18.77 1.71 -15.52
CA PRO A 152 -18.98 3.15 -15.70
C PRO A 152 -20.38 3.60 -15.30
N VAL A 153 -21.41 2.74 -15.43
CA VAL A 153 -22.77 3.09 -15.02
C VAL A 153 -22.85 3.19 -13.50
N PHE A 154 -22.27 2.21 -12.81
CA PHE A 154 -22.19 2.21 -11.35
C PHE A 154 -21.36 3.41 -10.84
N ALA A 155 -20.23 3.71 -11.46
CA ALA A 155 -19.39 4.87 -11.13
C ALA A 155 -20.17 6.19 -11.26
N LYS A 156 -20.93 6.35 -12.34
CA LYS A 156 -21.79 7.51 -12.58
C LYS A 156 -22.93 7.63 -11.58
N GLU A 157 -23.53 6.51 -11.17
CA GLU A 157 -24.55 6.50 -10.13
C GLU A 157 -23.99 6.99 -8.79
N LEU A 158 -22.80 6.52 -8.39
CA LEU A 158 -22.11 7.03 -7.19
C LEU A 158 -21.76 8.52 -7.31
N ALA A 159 -21.22 8.94 -8.44
CA ALA A 159 -20.84 10.33 -8.68
C ALA A 159 -22.02 11.29 -8.61
N SER A 160 -23.23 10.84 -9.01
CA SER A 160 -24.45 11.64 -8.94
C SER A 160 -24.86 12.03 -7.51
N LEU A 161 -24.33 11.36 -6.48
CA LEU A 161 -24.66 11.62 -5.09
C LEU A 161 -23.91 12.82 -4.51
N CYS A 162 -22.84 13.33 -5.15
CA CYS A 162 -21.97 14.32 -4.55
C CYS A 162 -21.56 15.43 -5.48
N ASP A 163 -21.07 16.51 -4.87
CA ASP A 163 -20.47 17.65 -5.56
C ASP A 163 -18.94 17.55 -5.54
N VAL A 164 -18.39 16.89 -4.52
CA VAL A 164 -16.95 16.68 -4.29
C VAL A 164 -16.69 15.25 -3.85
N MET A 165 -15.64 14.63 -4.38
CA MET A 165 -15.16 13.34 -3.94
C MET A 165 -13.88 13.47 -3.10
N VAL A 166 -13.83 12.79 -1.97
CA VAL A 166 -12.65 12.69 -1.09
C VAL A 166 -12.20 11.25 -1.00
N GLN A 167 -10.98 10.97 -1.42
CA GLN A 167 -10.33 9.68 -1.18
C GLN A 167 -9.60 9.68 0.15
N ASP A 168 -9.98 8.73 1.02
CA ASP A 168 -9.33 8.54 2.34
C ASP A 168 -9.10 7.07 2.66
N ALA A 169 -8.97 6.24 1.62
CA ALA A 169 -8.82 4.79 1.69
C ALA A 169 -7.50 4.33 1.05
N PHE A 170 -6.35 4.70 1.61
CA PHE A 170 -5.02 4.36 1.09
C PHE A 170 -4.85 2.87 0.78
N GLY A 171 -5.27 1.98 1.67
CA GLY A 171 -5.19 0.53 1.48
C GLY A 171 -5.90 -0.01 0.23
N ASN A 172 -6.77 0.78 -0.40
CA ASN A 172 -7.49 0.43 -1.62
C ASN A 172 -6.94 1.13 -2.88
N CYS A 173 -5.98 2.06 -2.77
CA CYS A 173 -5.47 2.84 -3.91
C CYS A 173 -4.81 2.00 -5.01
N HIS A 174 -4.43 0.75 -4.72
CA HIS A 174 -3.88 -0.20 -5.68
C HIS A 174 -4.95 -0.92 -6.53
N ARG A 175 -6.26 -0.64 -6.31
CA ARG A 175 -7.38 -1.34 -6.96
C ARG A 175 -8.11 -0.40 -7.91
N ALA A 176 -8.31 -0.84 -9.15
CA ALA A 176 -9.14 -0.13 -10.13
C ALA A 176 -10.62 -0.47 -9.92
N HIS A 177 -11.21 -0.02 -8.81
CA HIS A 177 -12.63 -0.16 -8.51
C HIS A 177 -13.40 1.12 -8.88
N ALA A 178 -14.71 1.04 -9.08
CA ALA A 178 -15.54 2.18 -9.47
C ALA A 178 -15.44 3.37 -8.50
N SER A 179 -15.50 3.11 -7.19
CA SER A 179 -15.34 4.14 -6.15
C SER A 179 -13.90 4.65 -5.98
N MET A 180 -12.92 4.03 -6.63
CA MET A 180 -11.50 4.41 -6.56
C MET A 180 -11.03 5.11 -7.84
N VAL A 181 -11.50 4.69 -9.01
CA VAL A 181 -11.05 5.17 -10.33
C VAL A 181 -12.20 5.76 -11.14
N GLY A 182 -13.21 4.97 -11.51
CA GLY A 182 -14.27 5.40 -12.43
C GLY A 182 -15.02 6.64 -11.95
N MET A 183 -15.31 6.73 -10.66
CA MET A 183 -15.99 7.89 -10.09
C MET A 183 -15.18 9.20 -10.24
N ASN A 184 -13.82 9.13 -10.23
CA ASN A 184 -12.99 10.32 -10.41
C ASN A 184 -13.11 10.93 -11.83
N GLU A 185 -13.54 10.15 -12.81
CA GLU A 185 -13.74 10.61 -14.18
C GLU A 185 -15.09 11.35 -14.35
N GLU A 186 -16.02 11.11 -13.43
CA GLU A 186 -17.39 11.63 -13.45
C GLU A 186 -17.60 12.87 -12.55
N VAL A 187 -16.73 13.07 -11.54
CA VAL A 187 -16.83 14.22 -10.62
C VAL A 187 -15.95 15.38 -11.06
N SER A 188 -16.42 16.59 -10.84
CA SER A 188 -15.68 17.82 -11.20
C SER A 188 -14.49 18.10 -10.28
N GLN A 189 -14.55 17.67 -9.03
CA GLN A 189 -13.52 17.87 -8.02
C GLN A 189 -13.30 16.61 -7.20
N SER A 190 -12.03 16.18 -7.07
CA SER A 190 -11.62 15.12 -6.17
C SER A 190 -10.36 15.53 -5.41
N ALA A 191 -10.29 15.14 -4.13
CA ALA A 191 -9.17 15.46 -3.26
C ALA A 191 -8.79 14.26 -2.36
N ALA A 192 -7.60 14.31 -1.79
CA ALA A 192 -7.19 13.39 -0.75
C ALA A 192 -7.65 13.89 0.63
N GLY A 193 -8.20 12.99 1.45
CA GLY A 193 -8.44 13.23 2.86
C GLY A 193 -7.14 13.22 3.69
N PHE A 194 -7.23 13.52 4.96
CA PHE A 194 -6.03 13.64 5.82
C PHE A 194 -5.32 12.32 6.07
N LEU A 195 -6.04 11.18 6.11
CA LEU A 195 -5.41 9.88 6.22
C LEU A 195 -4.59 9.58 4.96
N LEU A 196 -5.19 9.73 3.77
CA LEU A 196 -4.49 9.52 2.51
C LEU A 196 -3.32 10.51 2.33
N LYS A 197 -3.50 11.77 2.72
CA LYS A 197 -2.43 12.78 2.69
C LYS A 197 -1.24 12.34 3.54
N ARG A 198 -1.49 11.91 4.78
CA ARG A 198 -0.44 11.45 5.69
C ARG A 198 0.35 10.27 5.09
N GLU A 199 -0.35 9.29 4.54
CA GLU A 199 0.29 8.13 3.87
C GLU A 199 1.14 8.55 2.67
N ILE A 200 0.61 9.48 1.84
CA ILE A 200 1.35 10.04 0.70
C ILE A 200 2.61 10.78 1.17
N ASP A 201 2.49 11.63 2.19
CA ASP A 201 3.61 12.42 2.72
C ASP A 201 4.72 11.51 3.28
N TYR A 202 4.35 10.43 3.99
CA TYR A 202 5.31 9.43 4.47
C TYR A 202 5.97 8.66 3.33
N PHE A 203 5.16 8.25 2.35
CA PHE A 203 5.67 7.52 1.18
C PHE A 203 6.63 8.38 0.35
N GLU A 204 6.29 9.65 0.13
CA GLU A 204 7.17 10.59 -0.59
C GLU A 204 8.50 10.79 0.14
N LYS A 205 8.46 10.99 1.45
CA LYS A 205 9.67 11.11 2.27
C LYS A 205 10.55 9.86 2.21
N ALA A 206 9.94 8.67 2.17
CA ALA A 206 10.69 7.42 2.17
C ALA A 206 11.21 7.01 0.78
N VAL A 207 10.52 7.39 -0.31
CA VAL A 207 10.84 6.86 -1.66
C VAL A 207 11.42 7.92 -2.59
N ASN A 208 10.92 9.17 -2.53
CA ASN A 208 11.33 10.22 -3.46
C ASN A 208 12.47 11.09 -2.93
N VAL A 209 12.46 11.40 -1.62
CA VAL A 209 13.49 12.22 -0.96
C VAL A 209 13.92 11.56 0.36
N PRO A 210 14.36 10.30 0.35
CA PRO A 210 14.69 9.58 1.57
C PRO A 210 15.95 10.16 2.24
N SER A 211 15.93 10.21 3.58
CA SER A 211 17.14 10.40 4.36
C SER A 211 18.03 9.17 4.22
N ARG A 212 19.29 9.37 3.86
CA ARG A 212 20.27 8.29 3.63
C ARG A 212 21.13 8.01 4.86
N PRO A 213 21.60 6.77 5.06
CA PRO A 213 21.43 5.58 4.18
C PRO A 213 20.01 5.01 4.17
N VAL A 214 19.58 4.56 2.99
CA VAL A 214 18.30 3.86 2.78
C VAL A 214 18.55 2.35 2.73
N VAL A 215 17.84 1.60 3.55
CA VAL A 215 17.90 0.14 3.56
C VAL A 215 16.54 -0.42 3.11
N ALA A 216 16.54 -1.25 2.08
CA ALA A 216 15.36 -2.03 1.71
C ALA A 216 15.48 -3.46 2.23
N ILE A 217 14.41 -3.98 2.79
CA ILE A 217 14.29 -5.38 3.25
C ILE A 217 13.21 -6.02 2.39
N VAL A 218 13.55 -7.09 1.67
CA VAL A 218 12.63 -7.80 0.78
C VAL A 218 12.64 -9.28 1.11
N GLY A 219 11.50 -9.79 1.54
CA GLY A 219 11.31 -11.19 1.89
C GLY A 219 10.03 -11.79 1.31
N GLY A 220 9.68 -13.00 1.76
CA GLY A 220 8.47 -13.74 1.39
C GLY A 220 8.67 -14.73 0.24
N ALA A 221 7.55 -15.35 -0.21
CA ALA A 221 7.58 -16.52 -1.10
C ALA A 221 7.29 -16.23 -2.59
N LYS A 222 6.66 -15.09 -2.93
CA LYS A 222 6.23 -14.78 -4.31
C LYS A 222 7.37 -14.15 -5.12
N VAL A 223 8.35 -14.97 -5.50
CA VAL A 223 9.59 -14.51 -6.14
C VAL A 223 9.33 -13.78 -7.46
N LEU A 224 8.50 -14.36 -8.36
CA LEU A 224 8.22 -13.79 -9.68
C LEU A 224 7.61 -12.37 -9.60
N ASP A 225 6.76 -12.13 -8.63
CA ASP A 225 6.12 -10.82 -8.45
C ASP A 225 7.08 -9.80 -7.84
N LYS A 226 7.88 -10.23 -6.87
CA LYS A 226 8.72 -9.32 -6.07
C LYS A 226 10.09 -9.03 -6.68
N ILE A 227 10.61 -9.87 -7.58
CA ILE A 227 11.92 -9.63 -8.20
C ILE A 227 11.98 -8.29 -8.95
N LYS A 228 10.85 -7.85 -9.55
CA LYS A 228 10.74 -6.52 -10.18
C LYS A 228 10.84 -5.40 -9.16
N ILE A 229 10.39 -5.62 -7.92
CA ILE A 229 10.49 -4.65 -6.84
C ILE A 229 11.96 -4.43 -6.50
N ILE A 230 12.76 -5.52 -6.36
CA ILE A 230 14.20 -5.43 -6.09
C ILE A 230 14.91 -4.68 -7.23
N GLU A 231 14.59 -4.98 -8.48
CA GLU A 231 15.15 -4.31 -9.65
C GLU A 231 14.91 -2.79 -9.66
N ASN A 232 13.77 -2.34 -9.14
CA ASN A 232 13.47 -0.92 -8.99
C ASN A 232 14.12 -0.32 -7.73
N LEU A 233 14.15 -1.05 -6.62
CA LEU A 233 14.75 -0.58 -5.36
C LEU A 233 16.27 -0.38 -5.48
N VAL A 234 16.98 -1.24 -6.20
CA VAL A 234 18.42 -1.09 -6.46
C VAL A 234 18.78 0.30 -7.03
N LYS A 235 17.85 0.93 -7.73
CA LYS A 235 18.07 2.28 -8.29
C LYS A 235 17.95 3.41 -7.25
N LYS A 236 17.40 3.12 -6.07
CA LYS A 236 16.96 4.13 -5.09
C LYS A 236 17.57 4.01 -3.71
N VAL A 237 18.14 2.84 -3.36
CA VAL A 237 18.60 2.53 -2.00
C VAL A 237 20.12 2.39 -1.91
N ASP A 238 20.66 2.36 -0.69
CA ASP A 238 22.09 2.15 -0.44
C ASP A 238 22.40 0.69 -0.09
N LYS A 239 21.44 -0.01 0.53
CA LYS A 239 21.57 -1.41 0.91
C LYS A 239 20.25 -2.15 0.66
N ILE A 240 20.36 -3.43 0.26
CA ILE A 240 19.21 -4.32 0.13
C ILE A 240 19.48 -5.58 0.96
N ILE A 241 18.58 -5.90 1.86
CA ILE A 241 18.54 -7.16 2.61
C ILE A 241 17.49 -8.05 1.93
N ILE A 242 17.89 -9.24 1.52
CA ILE A 242 17.00 -10.19 0.84
C ILE A 242 16.89 -11.43 1.72
N GLY A 243 15.65 -11.77 2.16
CA GLY A 243 15.36 -12.94 2.99
C GLY A 243 14.21 -13.77 2.46
N GLY A 244 13.80 -14.79 3.22
CA GLY A 244 12.77 -15.74 2.79
C GLY A 244 13.12 -16.42 1.47
N ALA A 245 12.13 -16.90 0.75
CA ALA A 245 12.34 -17.55 -0.56
C ALA A 245 12.93 -16.61 -1.63
N MET A 246 12.87 -15.28 -1.40
CA MET A 246 13.49 -14.31 -2.29
C MET A 246 15.01 -14.43 -2.36
N ALA A 247 15.67 -15.03 -1.34
CA ALA A 247 17.12 -15.22 -1.30
C ALA A 247 17.59 -16.35 -2.22
N PHE A 248 16.77 -17.38 -2.46
CA PHE A 248 17.18 -18.58 -3.18
C PHE A 248 17.67 -18.33 -4.62
N PRO A 249 17.05 -17.49 -5.44
CA PRO A 249 17.57 -17.18 -6.76
C PRO A 249 18.98 -16.56 -6.74
N PHE A 250 19.28 -15.76 -5.72
CA PHE A 250 20.61 -15.15 -5.56
C PHE A 250 21.65 -16.16 -5.07
N LEU A 251 21.26 -17.09 -4.19
CA LEU A 251 22.13 -18.17 -3.73
C LEU A 251 22.42 -19.15 -4.86
N ALA A 252 21.39 -19.58 -5.59
CA ALA A 252 21.53 -20.46 -6.75
C ALA A 252 22.41 -19.82 -7.85
N PHE A 253 22.25 -18.52 -8.11
CA PHE A 253 23.11 -17.77 -9.05
C PHE A 253 24.59 -17.80 -8.62
N ASN A 254 24.86 -17.79 -7.32
CA ASN A 254 26.21 -17.90 -6.77
C ASN A 254 26.73 -19.36 -6.70
N GLY A 255 25.95 -20.36 -7.19
CA GLY A 255 26.32 -21.75 -7.22
C GLY A 255 26.07 -22.54 -5.94
N TYR A 256 25.25 -22.02 -5.01
CA TYR A 256 24.92 -22.69 -3.75
C TYR A 256 23.65 -23.54 -3.88
N GLY A 257 23.60 -24.65 -3.14
CA GLY A 257 22.41 -25.48 -3.00
C GLY A 257 21.30 -24.74 -2.26
N ILE A 258 20.06 -24.95 -2.67
CA ILE A 258 18.87 -24.29 -2.12
C ILE A 258 17.83 -25.28 -1.58
N GLY A 259 18.24 -26.53 -1.34
CA GLY A 259 17.37 -27.60 -0.86
C GLY A 259 16.25 -27.90 -1.87
N LYS A 260 15.03 -28.12 -1.36
CA LYS A 260 13.83 -28.36 -2.18
C LYS A 260 13.29 -27.14 -2.92
N ALA A 261 13.88 -25.97 -2.74
CA ALA A 261 13.44 -24.78 -3.46
C ALA A 261 13.79 -24.88 -4.95
N THR A 262 12.96 -24.27 -5.79
CA THR A 262 13.18 -24.20 -7.25
C THR A 262 13.29 -22.74 -7.70
N VAL A 263 14.10 -22.50 -8.72
CA VAL A 263 14.27 -21.17 -9.32
C VAL A 263 13.88 -21.23 -10.79
N ASP A 264 12.99 -20.34 -11.19
CA ASP A 264 12.60 -20.15 -12.57
C ASP A 264 13.74 -19.48 -13.37
N GLU A 265 14.02 -19.97 -14.60
CA GLU A 265 15.08 -19.42 -15.45
C GLU A 265 14.91 -17.92 -15.74
N SER A 266 13.67 -17.45 -15.87
CA SER A 266 13.38 -16.03 -16.09
C SER A 266 13.81 -15.15 -14.91
N VAL A 267 13.89 -15.72 -13.71
CA VAL A 267 14.36 -15.05 -12.50
C VAL A 267 15.89 -14.98 -12.47
N ALA A 268 16.58 -16.02 -12.95
CA ALA A 268 18.05 -16.04 -12.99
C ALA A 268 18.62 -14.87 -13.82
N ILE A 269 18.01 -14.57 -14.97
CA ILE A 269 18.41 -13.42 -15.82
C ILE A 269 18.22 -12.10 -15.06
N LYS A 270 17.12 -11.97 -14.30
CA LYS A 270 16.87 -10.75 -13.50
C LYS A 270 17.86 -10.60 -12.36
N VAL A 271 18.24 -11.70 -11.69
CA VAL A 271 19.27 -11.70 -10.64
C VAL A 271 20.60 -11.21 -11.19
N LEU A 272 21.01 -11.68 -12.37
CA LEU A 272 22.22 -11.20 -13.04
C LEU A 272 22.18 -9.69 -13.25
N ASN A 273 21.07 -9.17 -13.78
CA ASN A 273 20.90 -7.74 -14.03
C ASN A 273 20.89 -6.92 -12.72
N ILE A 274 20.23 -7.43 -11.69
CA ILE A 274 20.20 -6.79 -10.36
C ILE A 274 21.60 -6.70 -9.76
N ASN A 275 22.38 -7.81 -9.79
CA ASN A 275 23.74 -7.84 -9.26
C ASN A 275 24.65 -6.89 -10.03
N LYS A 276 24.55 -6.84 -11.36
CA LYS A 276 25.30 -5.89 -12.19
C LYS A 276 24.95 -4.44 -11.82
N LEU A 277 23.66 -4.12 -11.78
CA LEU A 277 23.19 -2.77 -11.45
C LEU A 277 23.56 -2.35 -10.01
N ALA A 278 23.48 -3.28 -9.05
CA ALA A 278 23.91 -3.04 -7.67
C ALA A 278 25.41 -2.68 -7.62
N LYS A 279 26.25 -3.43 -8.32
CA LYS A 279 27.70 -3.17 -8.42
C LYS A 279 27.99 -1.80 -9.05
N GLU A 280 27.33 -1.47 -10.16
CA GLU A 280 27.49 -0.19 -10.87
C GLU A 280 27.09 1.01 -9.99
N ARG A 281 26.09 0.81 -9.10
CA ARG A 281 25.56 1.87 -8.22
C ARG A 281 26.13 1.89 -6.82
N GLY A 282 27.01 0.94 -6.48
CA GLY A 282 27.59 0.81 -5.14
C GLY A 282 26.57 0.35 -4.07
N VAL A 283 25.45 -0.26 -4.49
CA VAL A 283 24.43 -0.81 -3.59
C VAL A 283 24.90 -2.15 -3.03
N LYS A 284 24.85 -2.29 -1.69
CA LYS A 284 25.22 -3.55 -1.02
C LYS A 284 24.02 -4.46 -0.90
N ILE A 285 24.15 -5.69 -1.43
CA ILE A 285 23.14 -6.74 -1.28
C ILE A 285 23.59 -7.67 -0.14
N TYR A 286 22.70 -7.89 0.83
CA TYR A 286 22.89 -8.81 1.95
C TYR A 286 21.96 -10.02 1.77
N LEU A 287 22.54 -11.21 1.77
CA LEU A 287 21.85 -12.49 1.70
C LEU A 287 22.00 -13.24 3.03
N PRO A 288 21.09 -14.17 3.34
CA PRO A 288 21.23 -15.02 4.53
C PRO A 288 22.53 -15.83 4.47
N VAL A 289 23.19 -15.97 5.62
CA VAL A 289 24.39 -16.78 5.82
C VAL A 289 24.12 -18.10 6.54
N ASP A 290 22.92 -18.24 7.12
CA ASP A 290 22.42 -19.45 7.75
C ASP A 290 20.88 -19.51 7.68
N PHE A 291 20.36 -20.72 7.84
CA PHE A 291 18.93 -21.02 7.77
C PHE A 291 18.50 -21.98 8.86
N VAL A 292 17.23 -21.89 9.25
CA VAL A 292 16.50 -22.97 9.91
C VAL A 292 15.92 -23.84 8.81
N ALA A 293 16.57 -24.99 8.57
CA ALA A 293 16.12 -25.99 7.61
C ALA A 293 15.18 -26.99 8.27
N ALA A 294 14.21 -27.51 7.50
CA ALA A 294 13.21 -28.49 7.96
C ALA A 294 12.98 -29.58 6.91
N ASP A 295 12.72 -30.80 7.34
CA ASP A 295 12.45 -31.97 6.50
C ASP A 295 11.08 -31.87 5.79
N LYS A 296 10.12 -31.17 6.43
CA LYS A 296 8.76 -30.88 5.92
C LYS A 296 8.31 -29.48 6.28
N PHE A 297 7.28 -29.00 5.59
CA PHE A 297 6.65 -27.69 5.85
C PHE A 297 5.53 -27.86 6.90
N ASP A 298 5.90 -28.02 8.15
CA ASP A 298 4.97 -28.30 9.26
C ASP A 298 5.56 -27.83 10.60
N GLY A 299 4.71 -27.55 11.60
CA GLY A 299 5.10 -27.11 12.92
C GLY A 299 5.83 -28.18 13.75
N ASP A 300 5.63 -29.45 13.45
CA ASP A 300 6.28 -30.62 14.05
C ASP A 300 7.43 -31.19 13.21
N ALA A 301 7.96 -30.43 12.28
CA ALA A 301 9.08 -30.82 11.43
C ALA A 301 10.38 -31.02 12.24
N GLU A 302 11.23 -31.96 11.80
CA GLU A 302 12.62 -31.99 12.24
C GLU A 302 13.34 -30.76 11.73
N THR A 303 14.01 -30.01 12.62
CA THR A 303 14.68 -28.76 12.24
C THR A 303 16.19 -28.85 12.49
N LYS A 304 16.97 -28.19 11.60
CA LYS A 304 18.42 -28.03 11.73
C LYS A 304 18.82 -26.60 11.41
N LEU A 305 19.71 -26.06 12.21
CA LEU A 305 20.42 -24.84 11.86
C LEU A 305 21.58 -25.20 10.92
N VAL A 306 21.58 -24.63 9.70
CA VAL A 306 22.57 -24.93 8.68
C VAL A 306 23.12 -23.65 8.08
N THR A 307 24.37 -23.68 7.61
CA THR A 307 24.91 -22.58 6.82
C THR A 307 24.28 -22.57 5.41
N PHE A 308 24.33 -21.44 4.71
CA PHE A 308 23.81 -21.33 3.34
C PHE A 308 24.51 -22.29 2.35
N GLN A 309 25.67 -22.83 2.70
CA GLN A 309 26.43 -23.81 1.90
C GLN A 309 26.01 -25.25 2.15
N GLU A 310 25.31 -25.50 3.25
CA GLU A 310 25.01 -26.85 3.77
C GLU A 310 23.52 -27.15 3.82
N VAL A 311 22.68 -26.41 3.08
CA VAL A 311 21.25 -26.69 2.99
C VAL A 311 21.05 -28.06 2.36
N PRO A 312 20.46 -29.06 3.04
CA PRO A 312 20.32 -30.40 2.49
C PRO A 312 19.36 -30.44 1.30
N ASP A 313 19.65 -31.18 0.25
CA ASP A 313 18.87 -31.23 -0.99
C ASP A 313 17.40 -31.63 -0.79
N ASN A 314 17.10 -32.44 0.22
CA ASN A 314 15.75 -32.91 0.51
C ASN A 314 15.03 -32.12 1.61
N TRP A 315 15.56 -30.96 2.00
CA TRP A 315 15.04 -30.13 3.06
C TRP A 315 14.57 -28.76 2.55
N TYR A 316 13.69 -28.12 3.30
CA TYR A 316 13.27 -26.75 3.07
C TYR A 316 14.07 -25.80 3.97
N ALA A 317 14.52 -24.68 3.48
CA ALA A 317 15.01 -23.58 4.32
C ALA A 317 13.83 -22.63 4.60
N LEU A 318 13.27 -22.72 5.81
CA LEU A 318 11.98 -22.09 6.16
C LEU A 318 12.10 -20.79 6.95
N ASP A 319 13.24 -20.50 7.56
CA ASP A 319 13.53 -19.21 8.19
C ASP A 319 15.01 -18.89 8.08
N ILE A 320 15.36 -17.62 8.27
CA ILE A 320 16.76 -17.21 8.41
C ILE A 320 17.29 -17.61 9.80
N GLY A 321 18.57 -17.96 9.87
CA GLY A 321 19.22 -18.30 11.13
C GLY A 321 19.70 -17.08 11.93
N PRO A 322 20.23 -17.31 13.14
CA PRO A 322 20.67 -16.26 14.05
C PRO A 322 21.87 -15.45 13.53
N ALA A 323 22.79 -16.06 12.77
CA ALA A 323 23.91 -15.35 12.16
C ALA A 323 23.43 -14.38 11.08
N SER A 324 22.45 -14.78 10.26
CA SER A 324 21.77 -13.92 9.28
C SER A 324 21.07 -12.74 9.95
N THR A 325 20.34 -13.03 11.04
CA THR A 325 19.63 -11.98 11.81
C THR A 325 20.60 -10.93 12.33
N LYS A 326 21.73 -11.37 12.90
CA LYS A 326 22.79 -10.45 13.38
C LYS A 326 23.38 -9.64 12.24
N LEU A 327 23.75 -10.26 11.12
CA LEU A 327 24.28 -9.60 9.94
C LEU A 327 23.31 -8.53 9.41
N PHE A 328 22.02 -8.84 9.36
CA PHE A 328 21.00 -7.92 8.86
C PHE A 328 20.77 -6.76 9.82
N SER A 329 20.77 -7.02 11.14
CA SER A 329 20.70 -5.98 12.16
C SER A 329 21.87 -5.01 12.05
N GLU A 330 23.10 -5.49 11.89
CA GLU A 330 24.28 -4.66 11.69
C GLU A 330 24.21 -3.84 10.39
N ALA A 331 23.65 -4.43 9.32
CA ALA A 331 23.45 -3.71 8.05
C ALA A 331 22.50 -2.52 8.20
N MET A 332 21.56 -2.56 9.17
CA MET A 332 20.57 -1.51 9.44
C MET A 332 21.03 -0.45 10.44
N GLN A 333 22.07 -0.65 11.24
CA GLN A 333 22.45 0.23 12.35
C GLN A 333 22.54 1.72 12.00
N ASN A 334 23.00 2.05 10.80
CA ASN A 334 23.16 3.43 10.35
C ASN A 334 22.05 3.91 9.42
N ALA A 335 20.98 3.11 9.23
CA ALA A 335 19.88 3.48 8.37
C ALA A 335 19.19 4.75 8.86
N LYS A 336 18.78 5.61 7.94
CA LYS A 336 17.90 6.76 8.19
C LYS A 336 16.49 6.53 7.59
N THR A 337 16.41 5.62 6.64
CA THR A 337 15.14 5.16 6.07
C THR A 337 15.21 3.66 5.88
N ILE A 338 14.18 2.93 6.34
CA ILE A 338 14.01 1.49 6.17
C ILE A 338 12.68 1.25 5.46
N ILE A 339 12.71 0.47 4.38
CA ILE A 339 11.52 0.03 3.64
C ILE A 339 11.50 -1.49 3.70
N TRP A 340 10.47 -2.08 4.30
CA TRP A 340 10.37 -3.53 4.46
C TRP A 340 9.13 -4.10 3.77
N ASN A 341 9.32 -5.13 2.94
CA ASN A 341 8.25 -5.85 2.26
C ASN A 341 8.43 -7.36 2.36
N GLY A 342 7.62 -8.00 3.18
CA GLY A 342 7.51 -9.45 3.34
C GLY A 342 8.44 -10.08 4.38
N PRO A 343 8.02 -11.22 4.96
CA PRO A 343 8.70 -11.87 6.07
C PRO A 343 10.01 -12.55 5.65
N MET A 344 10.83 -12.89 6.65
CA MET A 344 12.11 -13.55 6.46
C MET A 344 12.01 -15.09 6.46
N GLY A 345 10.91 -15.63 6.94
CA GLY A 345 10.60 -17.05 7.03
C GLY A 345 9.11 -17.35 6.94
N ALA A 346 8.72 -18.60 7.14
CA ALA A 346 7.33 -19.06 7.24
C ALA A 346 6.78 -18.73 8.64
N PHE A 347 6.71 -17.45 8.96
CA PHE A 347 6.47 -16.89 10.30
C PHE A 347 5.11 -17.27 10.90
N GLU A 348 4.18 -17.75 10.10
CA GLU A 348 2.88 -18.29 10.54
C GLU A 348 3.05 -19.60 11.35
N ILE A 349 4.19 -20.29 11.20
CA ILE A 349 4.57 -21.46 11.96
C ILE A 349 5.61 -21.02 13.00
N ASP A 350 5.33 -21.24 14.28
CA ASP A 350 6.15 -20.75 15.40
C ASP A 350 7.63 -21.15 15.28
N ALA A 351 7.90 -22.40 14.86
CA ALA A 351 9.26 -22.91 14.66
C ALA A 351 10.09 -22.10 13.63
N PHE A 352 9.43 -21.37 12.71
CA PHE A 352 10.06 -20.61 11.61
C PHE A 352 9.75 -19.11 11.65
N SER A 353 9.39 -18.59 12.83
CA SER A 353 9.00 -17.20 13.03
C SER A 353 10.12 -16.31 13.58
N ARG A 354 11.13 -16.89 14.20
CA ARG A 354 12.16 -16.19 14.99
C ARG A 354 12.98 -15.20 14.16
N GLY A 355 13.33 -15.57 12.93
CA GLY A 355 14.04 -14.68 12.02
C GLY A 355 13.24 -13.41 11.72
N THR A 356 11.94 -13.56 11.42
CA THR A 356 11.06 -12.42 11.16
C THR A 356 10.89 -11.55 12.42
N TYR A 357 10.63 -12.12 13.58
CA TYR A 357 10.46 -11.36 14.83
C TYR A 357 11.74 -10.60 15.24
N SER A 358 12.91 -11.21 15.12
CA SER A 358 14.18 -10.52 15.41
C SER A 358 14.44 -9.35 14.45
N MET A 359 14.00 -9.49 13.19
CA MET A 359 14.05 -8.36 12.25
C MET A 359 13.07 -7.26 12.63
N VAL A 360 11.84 -7.59 13.12
CA VAL A 360 10.89 -6.61 13.66
C VAL A 360 11.55 -5.81 14.80
N GLU A 361 12.15 -6.49 15.78
CA GLU A 361 12.86 -5.84 16.88
C GLU A 361 13.96 -4.89 16.39
N SER A 362 14.76 -5.35 15.43
CA SER A 362 15.82 -4.54 14.82
C SER A 362 15.30 -3.29 14.11
N VAL A 363 14.15 -3.41 13.43
CA VAL A 363 13.51 -2.29 12.71
C VAL A 363 12.86 -1.30 13.69
N VAL A 364 12.17 -1.81 14.72
CA VAL A 364 11.50 -0.97 15.74
C VAL A 364 12.52 -0.17 16.57
N THR A 365 13.69 -0.76 16.85
CA THR A 365 14.75 -0.10 17.60
C THR A 365 15.66 0.79 16.74
N ALA A 366 15.54 0.73 15.42
CA ALA A 366 16.31 1.58 14.51
C ALA A 366 15.87 3.05 14.60
N TYR A 367 16.82 3.96 14.71
CA TYR A 367 16.56 5.41 14.65
C TYR A 367 16.41 5.88 13.20
N ALA A 368 15.35 5.39 12.54
CA ALA A 368 15.09 5.59 11.13
C ALA A 368 13.58 5.82 10.85
N LEU A 369 13.27 6.47 9.73
CA LEU A 369 11.92 6.43 9.18
C LEU A 369 11.67 5.02 8.64
N THR A 370 10.67 4.32 9.18
CA THR A 370 10.35 2.95 8.78
C THR A 370 9.00 2.85 8.07
N ILE A 371 8.96 2.12 6.95
CA ILE A 371 7.74 1.76 6.21
C ILE A 371 7.72 0.23 6.08
N VAL A 372 6.65 -0.42 6.56
CA VAL A 372 6.47 -1.87 6.55
C VAL A 372 5.20 -2.23 5.78
#